data_06eac93edca9ba781d834fb769526d0a
#
_entry.id   06eac93edca9ba781d834fb769526d0a
#
_cell.length_a   1.000
_cell.length_b   1.000
_cell.length_c   1.000
_cell.angle_alpha   90.00
_cell.angle_beta   90.00
_cell.angle_gamma   90.00
#
_symmetry.space_group_name_H-M   'P 1'
#
loop_
_entity.id
_entity.type
_entity.pdbx_description
1 polymer ?
#
loop_
_entity_poly.entity_id
_entity_poly.type
_entity_poly.pdbx_seq_one_letter_code
_entity_poly.pdbx_strand_id
1 'polypeptide(L)'
;MTTFVNTVKTERIKIRLVVSVLLCVLTVACRNTEVKHRAAAVVDRKAMPVLEGVDVNTLISDSGITRYRIKAHKWLVFDKADTPYWEFPEGVYLEKFNLNLEADATIEADYAYYNEPAQRWMLRGNVQAVNLEGEMFETPLLFWDQQTESVYSDSSIVITRETSIIKGVGFRSNQEMTKYTILRPTGVFPISE
;
A
#
# COMPACT_ATOMS: atom_id res chain seq x y z
N MET A 1 66.17 32.11 -54.98
CA MET A 1 64.93 31.37 -55.08
C MET A 1 64.83 30.17 -54.09
N THR A 2 65.85 29.91 -53.28
CA THR A 2 66.00 28.76 -52.41
C THR A 2 65.53 29.01 -50.93
N THR A 3 65.48 30.27 -50.49
CA THR A 3 65.14 30.63 -49.12
C THR A 3 63.61 30.53 -48.80
N PHE A 4 62.73 30.78 -49.75
CA PHE A 4 61.27 30.75 -49.60
C PHE A 4 60.73 29.32 -49.42
N VAL A 5 61.34 28.33 -50.09
CA VAL A 5 60.92 26.93 -50.05
C VAL A 5 61.18 26.29 -48.64
N ASN A 6 62.29 26.69 -47.98
CA ASN A 6 62.67 26.16 -46.70
C ASN A 6 61.76 26.69 -45.58
N THR A 7 61.28 27.94 -45.63
CA THR A 7 60.40 28.53 -44.62
C THR A 7 59.03 27.88 -44.65
N VAL A 8 58.45 27.61 -45.82
CA VAL A 8 57.15 26.94 -45.96
C VAL A 8 57.20 25.49 -45.48
N LYS A 9 58.36 24.82 -45.71
CA LYS A 9 58.56 23.43 -45.26
C LYS A 9 58.63 23.34 -43.70
N THR A 10 59.31 24.31 -43.08
CA THR A 10 59.47 24.38 -41.64
C THR A 10 58.12 24.68 -40.92
N GLU A 11 57.31 25.58 -41.49
CA GLU A 11 55.97 25.88 -40.92
C GLU A 11 55.02 24.69 -41.08
N ARG A 12 55.05 23.94 -42.14
CA ARG A 12 54.26 22.72 -42.33
C ARG A 12 54.66 21.62 -41.34
N ILE A 13 55.92 21.51 -40.95
CA ILE A 13 56.44 20.56 -39.97
C ILE A 13 55.94 20.96 -38.57
N LYS A 14 55.99 22.25 -38.20
CA LYS A 14 55.49 22.76 -36.92
C LYS A 14 53.98 22.51 -36.77
N ILE A 15 53.19 22.80 -37.81
CA ILE A 15 51.77 22.57 -37.84
C ILE A 15 51.46 21.07 -37.67
N ARG A 16 52.16 20.18 -38.32
CA ARG A 16 52.00 18.73 -38.17
C ARG A 16 52.33 18.24 -36.74
N LEU A 17 53.39 18.81 -36.17
CA LEU A 17 53.78 18.50 -34.78
C LEU A 17 52.73 18.96 -33.77
N VAL A 18 52.21 20.18 -33.95
CA VAL A 18 51.13 20.72 -33.08
C VAL A 18 49.87 19.88 -33.24
N VAL A 19 49.47 19.50 -34.45
CA VAL A 19 48.28 18.65 -34.66
C VAL A 19 48.49 17.25 -34.06
N SER A 20 49.70 16.67 -34.19
CA SER A 20 50.01 15.36 -33.59
C SER A 20 49.95 15.41 -32.04
N VAL A 21 50.50 16.46 -31.43
CA VAL A 21 50.44 16.66 -29.96
C VAL A 21 49.01 16.88 -29.53
N LEU A 22 48.20 17.66 -30.24
CA LEU A 22 46.80 17.90 -29.94
C LEU A 22 45.98 16.59 -30.03
N LEU A 23 46.29 15.74 -31.02
CA LEU A 23 45.66 14.44 -31.20
C LEU A 23 46.00 13.48 -30.04
N CYS A 24 47.26 13.49 -29.59
CA CYS A 24 47.71 12.71 -28.43
C CYS A 24 47.03 13.17 -27.13
N VAL A 25 46.81 14.47 -26.93
CA VAL A 25 46.13 15.01 -25.75
C VAL A 25 44.64 14.58 -25.73
N LEU A 26 44.00 14.54 -26.89
CA LEU A 26 42.60 14.09 -27.00
C LEU A 26 42.42 12.60 -26.68
N THR A 27 43.40 11.75 -26.93
CA THR A 27 43.33 10.32 -26.63
C THR A 27 43.52 10.03 -25.14
N VAL A 28 44.13 10.91 -24.36
CA VAL A 28 44.33 10.75 -22.91
C VAL A 28 43.09 11.22 -22.13
N ALA A 29 42.21 12.03 -22.73
CA ALA A 29 41.00 12.51 -22.07
C ALA A 29 39.91 11.44 -21.90
N CYS A 30 39.96 10.31 -22.63
CA CYS A 30 39.11 9.15 -22.38
C CYS A 30 39.69 8.20 -21.32
N ARG A 31 40.04 8.70 -20.14
CA ARG A 31 40.15 7.83 -18.98
C ARG A 31 38.74 7.47 -18.57
N ASN A 32 38.32 6.24 -18.88
CA ASN A 32 37.19 5.62 -18.27
C ASN A 32 37.34 5.72 -16.75
N THR A 33 36.59 6.63 -16.13
CA THR A 33 36.33 6.56 -14.74
C THR A 33 35.55 5.25 -14.59
N GLU A 34 36.20 4.16 -14.16
CA GLU A 34 35.49 3.00 -13.67
C GLU A 34 34.57 3.52 -12.57
N VAL A 35 33.32 3.72 -12.92
CA VAL A 35 32.24 3.80 -11.94
C VAL A 35 32.32 2.45 -11.26
N LYS A 36 32.99 2.39 -10.08
CA LYS A 36 32.84 1.28 -9.17
C LYS A 36 31.32 1.14 -8.99
N HIS A 37 30.72 0.25 -9.76
CA HIS A 37 29.41 -0.28 -9.39
C HIS A 37 29.61 -0.82 -7.99
N ARG A 38 29.28 0.00 -6.97
CA ARG A 38 28.97 -0.54 -5.66
C ARG A 38 27.97 -1.64 -6.00
N ALA A 39 28.38 -2.89 -5.74
CA ALA A 39 27.47 -4.01 -5.82
C ALA A 39 26.20 -3.51 -5.16
N ALA A 40 25.15 -3.29 -5.94
CA ALA A 40 23.87 -2.90 -5.40
C ALA A 40 23.58 -3.98 -4.36
N ALA A 41 23.45 -3.58 -3.11
CA ALA A 41 23.03 -4.52 -2.08
C ALA A 41 21.87 -5.28 -2.70
N VAL A 42 21.91 -6.62 -2.64
CA VAL A 42 20.84 -7.44 -3.18
C VAL A 42 19.61 -7.03 -2.39
N VAL A 43 18.87 -6.08 -2.96
CA VAL A 43 17.65 -5.56 -2.37
C VAL A 43 16.63 -6.67 -2.57
N ASP A 44 16.23 -7.29 -1.48
CA ASP A 44 15.13 -8.26 -1.52
C ASP A 44 13.84 -7.53 -1.87
N ARG A 45 13.50 -7.58 -3.15
CA ARG A 45 12.29 -6.93 -3.69
C ARG A 45 11.00 -7.51 -3.12
N LYS A 46 11.04 -8.70 -2.52
CA LYS A 46 9.88 -9.33 -1.87
C LYS A 46 9.57 -8.67 -0.53
N ALA A 47 10.59 -8.13 0.13
CA ALA A 47 10.46 -7.44 1.42
C ALA A 47 10.22 -5.94 1.30
N MET A 48 10.13 -5.41 0.07
CA MET A 48 9.90 -3.97 -0.16
C MET A 48 8.54 -3.73 -0.79
N PRO A 49 7.81 -2.70 -0.35
CA PRO A 49 6.57 -2.31 -1.02
C PRO A 49 6.89 -1.80 -2.44
N VAL A 50 6.06 -2.19 -3.39
CA VAL A 50 6.12 -1.68 -4.78
C VAL A 50 5.42 -0.34 -4.92
N LEU A 51 4.53 -0.02 -3.97
CA LEU A 51 3.82 1.23 -3.86
C LEU A 51 3.71 1.63 -2.39
N GLU A 52 3.98 2.89 -2.11
CA GLU A 52 3.71 3.55 -0.84
C GLU A 52 2.80 4.76 -1.10
N GLY A 53 1.61 4.78 -0.50
CA GLY A 53 0.68 5.90 -0.51
C GLY A 53 0.68 6.58 0.85
N VAL A 54 0.62 7.91 0.86
CA VAL A 54 0.49 8.74 2.07
C VAL A 54 -0.77 9.58 1.94
N ASP A 55 -1.55 9.70 3.03
CA ASP A 55 -2.83 10.42 3.09
C ASP A 55 -3.78 9.99 1.96
N VAL A 56 -3.96 8.69 1.84
CA VAL A 56 -4.75 8.08 0.77
C VAL A 56 -6.24 8.29 1.00
N ASN A 57 -6.95 8.67 -0.07
CA ASN A 57 -8.41 8.64 -0.15
C ASN A 57 -8.79 8.18 -1.56
N THR A 58 -9.16 6.94 -1.70
CA THR A 58 -9.40 6.31 -3.00
C THR A 58 -10.69 5.49 -3.04
N LEU A 59 -11.21 5.34 -4.24
CA LEU A 59 -12.36 4.48 -4.53
C LEU A 59 -11.89 3.22 -5.24
N ILE A 60 -12.39 2.09 -4.80
CA ILE A 60 -12.15 0.79 -5.44
C ILE A 60 -13.41 0.40 -6.20
N SER A 61 -13.23 0.16 -7.48
CA SER A 61 -14.32 -0.29 -8.36
C SER A 61 -14.04 -1.70 -8.86
N ASP A 62 -15.09 -2.49 -8.92
CA ASP A 62 -15.10 -3.80 -9.56
C ASP A 62 -16.13 -3.81 -10.69
N SER A 63 -15.68 -4.23 -11.89
CA SER A 63 -16.53 -4.33 -13.09
C SER A 63 -17.29 -3.02 -13.40
N GLY A 64 -16.64 -1.87 -13.17
CA GLY A 64 -17.23 -0.54 -13.41
C GLY A 64 -18.17 -0.03 -12.31
N ILE A 65 -18.36 -0.80 -11.23
CA ILE A 65 -19.20 -0.40 -10.09
C ILE A 65 -18.27 -0.04 -8.92
N THR A 66 -18.43 1.16 -8.36
CA THR A 66 -17.70 1.55 -7.13
C THR A 66 -18.23 0.73 -5.97
N ARG A 67 -17.32 0.00 -5.31
CA ARG A 67 -17.65 -0.91 -4.22
C ARG A 67 -17.22 -0.40 -2.87
N TYR A 68 -16.01 0.21 -2.81
CA TYR A 68 -15.39 0.58 -1.54
C TYR A 68 -14.72 1.93 -1.64
N ARG A 69 -14.62 2.63 -0.50
CA ARG A 69 -13.68 3.72 -0.27
C ARG A 69 -12.68 3.31 0.78
N ILE A 70 -11.41 3.63 0.53
CA ILE A 70 -10.30 3.43 1.47
C ILE A 70 -9.73 4.80 1.80
N LYS A 71 -9.67 5.13 3.10
CA LYS A 71 -8.90 6.27 3.62
C LYS A 71 -7.85 5.72 4.56
N ALA A 72 -6.60 6.15 4.42
CA ALA A 72 -5.50 5.72 5.29
C ALA A 72 -4.38 6.77 5.30
N HIS A 73 -3.71 6.93 6.44
CA HIS A 73 -2.51 7.76 6.49
C HIS A 73 -1.36 7.13 5.72
N LYS A 74 -1.24 5.80 5.78
CA LYS A 74 -0.21 5.06 5.08
C LYS A 74 -0.77 3.78 4.47
N TRP A 75 -0.47 3.55 3.19
CA TRP A 75 -0.81 2.33 2.46
C TRP A 75 0.44 1.78 1.77
N LEU A 76 0.80 0.56 2.09
CA LEU A 76 1.91 -0.18 1.52
C LEU A 76 1.39 -1.36 0.71
N VAL A 77 1.89 -1.52 -0.52
CA VAL A 77 1.53 -2.64 -1.41
C VAL A 77 2.76 -3.51 -1.64
N PHE A 78 2.66 -4.79 -1.28
CA PHE A 78 3.72 -5.80 -1.41
C PHE A 78 3.36 -6.83 -2.49
N ASP A 79 3.29 -6.39 -3.74
CA ASP A 79 2.93 -7.22 -4.91
C ASP A 79 3.98 -8.29 -5.23
N LYS A 80 5.25 -8.11 -4.82
CA LYS A 80 6.35 -9.05 -5.06
C LYS A 80 6.61 -10.02 -3.90
N ALA A 81 5.86 -9.94 -2.81
CA ALA A 81 5.90 -10.91 -1.74
C ALA A 81 5.44 -12.30 -2.23
N ASP A 82 5.85 -13.38 -1.54
CA ASP A 82 5.43 -14.74 -1.90
C ASP A 82 3.90 -14.90 -1.83
N THR A 83 3.26 -14.14 -0.97
CA THR A 83 1.80 -13.94 -0.93
C THR A 83 1.57 -12.44 -1.03
N PRO A 84 1.07 -11.91 -2.15
CA PRO A 84 0.79 -10.48 -2.30
C PRO A 84 -0.18 -9.96 -1.23
N TYR A 85 0.11 -8.77 -0.68
CA TYR A 85 -0.71 -8.17 0.35
C TYR A 85 -0.61 -6.65 0.37
N TRP A 86 -1.58 -6.02 1.03
CA TRP A 86 -1.56 -4.62 1.39
C TRP A 86 -1.46 -4.48 2.90
N GLU A 87 -0.80 -3.44 3.35
CA GLU A 87 -0.65 -3.12 4.76
C GLU A 87 -0.98 -1.64 5.02
N PHE A 88 -1.70 -1.41 6.11
CA PHE A 88 -2.11 -0.09 6.58
C PHE A 88 -1.62 0.07 8.03
N PRO A 89 -0.34 0.46 8.22
CA PRO A 89 0.29 0.46 9.54
C PRO A 89 -0.15 1.62 10.45
N GLU A 90 -0.76 2.66 9.91
CA GLU A 90 -1.13 3.90 10.59
C GLU A 90 -2.65 4.16 10.56
N GLY A 91 -3.43 3.08 10.58
CA GLY A 91 -4.87 3.14 10.57
C GLY A 91 -5.51 3.11 9.18
N VAL A 92 -6.75 2.67 9.16
CA VAL A 92 -7.58 2.59 7.96
C VAL A 92 -9.03 2.88 8.29
N TYR A 93 -9.71 3.53 7.35
CA TYR A 93 -11.15 3.69 7.32
C TYR A 93 -11.67 3.15 5.99
N LEU A 94 -12.59 2.20 6.05
CA LEU A 94 -13.21 1.53 4.92
C LEU A 94 -14.70 1.86 4.87
N GLU A 95 -15.21 2.19 3.70
CA GLU A 95 -16.65 2.25 3.41
C GLU A 95 -17.00 1.22 2.34
N LYS A 96 -18.02 0.42 2.57
CA LYS A 96 -18.65 -0.41 1.55
C LYS A 96 -19.89 0.31 1.02
N PHE A 97 -20.05 0.34 -0.30
CA PHE A 97 -21.19 0.98 -0.96
C PHE A 97 -22.16 -0.04 -1.54
N ASN A 98 -23.46 0.28 -1.47
CA ASN A 98 -24.49 -0.37 -2.25
C ASN A 98 -24.51 0.16 -3.70
N LEU A 99 -25.43 -0.34 -4.51
CA LEU A 99 -25.57 0.07 -5.92
C LEU A 99 -26.01 1.53 -6.11
N ASN A 100 -26.56 2.17 -5.05
CA ASN A 100 -26.95 3.57 -5.05
C ASN A 100 -25.84 4.50 -4.57
N LEU A 101 -24.64 3.97 -4.29
CA LEU A 101 -23.51 4.68 -3.69
C LEU A 101 -23.77 5.19 -2.27
N GLU A 102 -24.65 4.54 -1.53
CA GLU A 102 -24.86 4.75 -0.11
C GLU A 102 -23.95 3.80 0.68
N ALA A 103 -23.42 4.24 1.81
CA ALA A 103 -22.60 3.40 2.65
C ALA A 103 -23.44 2.33 3.35
N ASP A 104 -23.25 1.06 3.00
CA ASP A 104 -23.87 -0.09 3.64
C ASP A 104 -23.21 -0.46 4.96
N ALA A 105 -21.89 -0.26 5.04
CA ALA A 105 -21.10 -0.53 6.22
C ALA A 105 -19.83 0.34 6.22
N THR A 106 -19.37 0.68 7.42
CA THR A 106 -18.07 1.32 7.61
C THR A 106 -17.25 0.52 8.61
N ILE A 107 -15.93 0.49 8.44
CA ILE A 107 -15.01 -0.15 9.37
C ILE A 107 -13.80 0.79 9.57
N GLU A 108 -13.43 1.01 10.83
CA GLU A 108 -12.24 1.75 11.22
C GLU A 108 -11.35 0.88 12.12
N ALA A 109 -10.03 0.99 12.00
CA ALA A 109 -9.08 0.27 12.82
C ALA A 109 -7.72 0.98 12.85
N ASP A 110 -6.93 0.74 13.91
CA ASP A 110 -5.57 1.28 14.03
C ASP A 110 -4.58 0.64 13.06
N TYR A 111 -4.87 -0.59 12.62
CA TYR A 111 -4.04 -1.36 11.70
C TYR A 111 -4.90 -2.27 10.84
N ALA A 112 -4.54 -2.40 9.56
CA ALA A 112 -5.15 -3.40 8.69
C ALA A 112 -4.12 -4.09 7.78
N TYR A 113 -4.45 -5.32 7.45
CA TYR A 113 -3.73 -6.17 6.51
C TYR A 113 -4.74 -6.82 5.56
N TYR A 114 -4.49 -6.73 4.26
CA TYR A 114 -5.30 -7.35 3.23
C TYR A 114 -4.49 -8.41 2.48
N ASN A 115 -4.91 -9.66 2.60
CA ASN A 115 -4.36 -10.77 1.82
C ASN A 115 -5.05 -10.80 0.46
N GLU A 116 -4.32 -10.42 -0.60
CA GLU A 116 -4.90 -10.26 -1.93
C GLU A 116 -5.41 -11.59 -2.52
N PRO A 117 -4.64 -12.70 -2.55
CA PRO A 117 -5.13 -13.96 -3.08
C PRO A 117 -6.30 -14.57 -2.29
N ALA A 118 -6.32 -14.38 -0.99
CA ALA A 118 -7.41 -14.86 -0.14
C ALA A 118 -8.60 -13.90 -0.08
N GLN A 119 -8.46 -12.67 -0.62
CA GLN A 119 -9.44 -11.58 -0.52
C GLN A 119 -9.94 -11.37 0.92
N ARG A 120 -9.00 -11.39 1.87
CA ARG A 120 -9.30 -11.35 3.30
C ARG A 120 -8.61 -10.19 3.98
N TRP A 121 -9.40 -9.41 4.70
CA TRP A 121 -8.95 -8.37 5.59
C TRP A 121 -8.76 -8.91 7.01
N MET A 122 -7.70 -8.47 7.66
CA MET A 122 -7.49 -8.53 9.10
C MET A 122 -7.37 -7.11 9.61
N LEU A 123 -8.26 -6.71 10.51
CA LEU A 123 -8.29 -5.39 11.14
C LEU A 123 -8.00 -5.55 12.63
N ARG A 124 -7.14 -4.72 13.18
CA ARG A 124 -6.65 -4.85 14.55
C ARG A 124 -6.49 -3.49 15.22
N GLY A 125 -6.73 -3.46 16.53
CA GLY A 125 -6.66 -2.28 17.38
C GLY A 125 -7.86 -1.37 17.19
N ASN A 126 -8.61 -1.14 18.25
CA ASN A 126 -9.78 -0.25 18.31
C ASN A 126 -10.73 -0.39 17.11
N VAL A 127 -10.96 -1.64 16.67
CA VAL A 127 -11.82 -1.88 15.51
C VAL A 127 -13.24 -1.46 15.82
N GLN A 128 -13.77 -0.52 15.04
CA GLN A 128 -15.17 -0.09 15.07
C GLN A 128 -15.80 -0.33 13.72
N ALA A 129 -16.92 -1.00 13.68
CA ALA A 129 -17.71 -1.19 12.47
C ALA A 129 -19.15 -0.72 12.70
N VAL A 130 -19.74 -0.11 11.68
CA VAL A 130 -21.13 0.35 11.72
C VAL A 130 -21.87 -0.22 10.52
N ASN A 131 -23.00 -0.86 10.74
CA ASN A 131 -23.85 -1.39 9.68
C ASN A 131 -24.89 -0.35 9.21
N LEU A 132 -25.66 -0.70 8.18
CA LEU A 132 -26.72 0.15 7.62
C LEU A 132 -27.83 0.48 8.64
N GLU A 133 -28.04 -0.37 9.66
CA GLU A 133 -29.04 -0.17 10.72
C GLU A 133 -28.52 0.75 11.84
N GLY A 134 -27.28 1.24 11.74
CA GLY A 134 -26.63 2.09 12.73
C GLY A 134 -26.13 1.35 13.97
N GLU A 135 -26.11 0.02 13.94
CA GLU A 135 -25.52 -0.76 15.01
C GLU A 135 -23.99 -0.67 14.95
N MET A 136 -23.36 -0.41 16.10
CA MET A 136 -21.90 -0.29 16.24
C MET A 136 -21.33 -1.57 16.85
N PHE A 137 -20.29 -2.08 16.21
CA PHE A 137 -19.56 -3.29 16.61
C PHE A 137 -18.12 -2.89 16.98
N GLU A 138 -17.73 -3.17 18.21
CA GLU A 138 -16.41 -2.83 18.75
C GLU A 138 -15.66 -4.10 19.16
N THR A 139 -14.46 -4.29 18.64
CA THR A 139 -13.61 -5.46 18.91
C THR A 139 -12.13 -5.14 18.74
N PRO A 140 -11.22 -5.79 19.46
CA PRO A 140 -9.78 -5.60 19.20
C PRO A 140 -9.28 -6.26 17.91
N LEU A 141 -10.05 -7.19 17.32
CA LEU A 141 -9.66 -7.93 16.11
C LEU A 141 -10.89 -8.29 15.30
N LEU A 142 -10.86 -8.07 13.99
CA LEU A 142 -11.92 -8.42 13.05
C LEU A 142 -11.31 -9.01 11.77
N PHE A 143 -11.94 -10.03 11.24
CA PHE A 143 -11.67 -10.56 9.92
C PHE A 143 -12.86 -10.34 9.00
N TRP A 144 -12.60 -9.88 7.79
CA TRP A 144 -13.60 -9.78 6.73
C TRP A 144 -13.11 -10.58 5.53
N ASP A 145 -13.82 -11.63 5.21
CA ASP A 145 -13.55 -12.54 4.10
C ASP A 145 -14.53 -12.21 2.96
N GLN A 146 -14.00 -11.62 1.89
CA GLN A 146 -14.81 -11.18 0.74
C GLN A 146 -15.25 -12.36 -0.13
N GLN A 147 -14.52 -13.48 -0.13
CA GLN A 147 -14.89 -14.67 -0.91
C GLN A 147 -16.11 -15.37 -0.32
N THR A 148 -16.17 -15.43 1.00
CA THR A 148 -17.29 -16.05 1.73
C THR A 148 -18.34 -15.05 2.17
N GLU A 149 -18.16 -13.77 1.85
CA GLU A 149 -19.03 -12.66 2.23
C GLU A 149 -19.35 -12.66 3.75
N SER A 150 -18.32 -12.92 4.56
CA SER A 150 -18.47 -13.06 6.00
C SER A 150 -17.53 -12.15 6.79
N VAL A 151 -18.02 -11.69 7.95
CA VAL A 151 -17.26 -10.94 8.93
C VAL A 151 -17.24 -11.74 10.24
N TYR A 152 -16.07 -11.87 10.86
CA TYR A 152 -15.96 -12.65 12.09
C TYR A 152 -14.82 -12.17 13.00
N SER A 153 -14.97 -12.53 14.29
CA SER A 153 -13.95 -12.33 15.31
C SER A 153 -14.02 -13.47 16.32
N ASP A 154 -12.87 -13.85 16.86
CA ASP A 154 -12.79 -14.77 18.01
C ASP A 154 -12.48 -14.02 19.32
N SER A 155 -12.36 -12.70 19.24
CA SER A 155 -12.09 -11.81 20.37
C SER A 155 -13.38 -11.36 21.09
N SER A 156 -13.21 -10.52 22.12
CA SER A 156 -14.35 -9.83 22.74
C SER A 156 -15.06 -8.93 21.74
N ILE A 157 -16.37 -8.85 21.86
CA ILE A 157 -17.22 -7.99 21.04
C ILE A 157 -18.19 -7.23 21.91
N VAL A 158 -18.37 -5.95 21.60
CA VAL A 158 -19.45 -5.12 22.12
C VAL A 158 -20.28 -4.66 20.94
N ILE A 159 -21.58 -4.85 21.00
CA ILE A 159 -22.52 -4.39 19.99
C ILE A 159 -23.46 -3.39 20.64
N THR A 160 -23.40 -2.15 20.19
CA THR A 160 -24.26 -1.07 20.63
C THR A 160 -25.38 -0.88 19.62
N ARG A 161 -26.62 -1.01 20.10
CA ARG A 161 -27.87 -0.77 19.39
C ARG A 161 -28.57 0.45 20.00
N GLU A 162 -29.59 0.94 19.36
CA GLU A 162 -30.39 2.05 19.85
C GLU A 162 -30.89 1.84 21.31
N THR A 163 -31.32 0.63 21.64
CA THR A 163 -31.95 0.33 22.93
C THR A 163 -31.16 -0.63 23.83
N SER A 164 -30.03 -1.16 23.36
CA SER A 164 -29.29 -2.17 24.12
C SER A 164 -27.82 -2.27 23.75
N ILE A 165 -27.01 -2.69 24.72
CA ILE A 165 -25.62 -3.07 24.53
C ILE A 165 -25.50 -4.57 24.77
N ILE A 166 -24.94 -5.29 23.80
CA ILE A 166 -24.69 -6.73 23.88
C ILE A 166 -23.20 -6.96 23.97
N LYS A 167 -22.75 -7.77 24.91
CA LYS A 167 -21.35 -8.13 25.08
C LYS A 167 -21.15 -9.63 24.96
N GLY A 168 -20.00 -10.03 24.42
CA GLY A 168 -19.67 -11.43 24.29
C GLY A 168 -18.26 -11.67 23.79
N VAL A 169 -17.96 -12.93 23.45
CA VAL A 169 -16.70 -13.36 22.87
C VAL A 169 -16.99 -14.28 21.70
N GLY A 170 -16.39 -13.98 20.57
CA GLY A 170 -16.63 -14.67 19.32
C GLY A 170 -17.88 -14.15 18.59
N PHE A 171 -17.71 -13.81 17.33
CA PHE A 171 -18.71 -13.18 16.49
C PHE A 171 -18.63 -13.75 15.08
N ARG A 172 -19.77 -13.98 14.46
CA ARG A 172 -19.91 -14.40 13.06
C ARG A 172 -21.05 -13.65 12.43
N SER A 173 -20.87 -13.12 11.22
CA SER A 173 -21.87 -12.33 10.51
C SER A 173 -21.76 -12.46 9.01
N ASN A 174 -22.81 -12.06 8.28
CA ASN A 174 -22.71 -11.68 6.88
C ASN A 174 -21.87 -10.39 6.72
N GLN A 175 -21.43 -10.06 5.52
CA GLN A 175 -20.54 -8.90 5.31
C GLN A 175 -21.21 -7.55 5.59
N GLU A 176 -22.55 -7.45 5.54
CA GLU A 176 -23.33 -6.27 5.90
C GLU A 176 -23.53 -6.13 7.42
N MET A 177 -23.13 -7.12 8.20
CA MET A 177 -23.31 -7.21 9.66
C MET A 177 -24.76 -7.04 10.14
N THR A 178 -25.71 -7.42 9.30
CA THR A 178 -27.16 -7.38 9.62
C THR A 178 -27.69 -8.70 10.18
N LYS A 179 -26.98 -9.81 9.90
CA LYS A 179 -27.31 -11.15 10.41
C LYS A 179 -26.11 -11.73 11.12
N TYR A 180 -26.12 -11.75 12.44
CA TYR A 180 -24.97 -12.17 13.22
C TYR A 180 -25.29 -13.05 14.41
N THR A 181 -24.28 -13.76 14.88
CA THR A 181 -24.31 -14.62 16.06
C THR A 181 -23.12 -14.31 16.94
N ILE A 182 -23.37 -14.13 18.23
CA ILE A 182 -22.34 -14.07 19.27
C ILE A 182 -22.19 -15.48 19.84
N LEU A 183 -20.98 -16.03 19.77
CA LEU A 183 -20.74 -17.43 20.14
C LEU A 183 -20.83 -17.66 21.65
N ARG A 184 -20.36 -16.71 22.43
CA ARG A 184 -20.38 -16.75 23.91
C ARG A 184 -20.86 -15.40 24.43
N PRO A 185 -22.17 -15.16 24.48
CA PRO A 185 -22.70 -13.92 25.03
C PRO A 185 -22.44 -13.86 26.55
N THR A 186 -22.04 -12.70 27.04
CA THR A 186 -21.75 -12.46 28.47
C THR A 186 -22.75 -11.53 29.09
N GLY A 187 -23.52 -10.78 28.36
CA GLY A 187 -24.58 -9.92 28.85
C GLY A 187 -25.30 -9.15 27.75
N VAL A 188 -26.54 -8.78 28.06
CA VAL A 188 -27.35 -7.82 27.31
C VAL A 188 -27.81 -6.76 28.30
N PHE A 189 -27.52 -5.51 28.01
CA PHE A 189 -27.80 -4.39 28.92
C PHE A 189 -28.72 -3.40 28.21
N PRO A 190 -29.88 -3.06 28.78
CA PRO A 190 -30.72 -1.98 28.23
C PRO A 190 -29.97 -0.66 28.36
N ILE A 191 -30.13 0.22 27.35
CA ILE A 191 -29.71 1.62 27.44
C ILE A 191 -30.88 2.35 28.17
N SER A 192 -30.60 2.88 29.38
CA SER A 192 -31.54 3.78 30.04
C SER A 192 -31.40 5.18 29.46
N GLU A 193 -32.51 5.78 29.07
CA GLU A 193 -32.59 7.20 28.73
C GLU A 193 -32.25 8.07 29.94
#